data_7119f06c3900dbf0ee73a1ea297ee281
#
_entry.id   7119f06c3900dbf0ee73a1ea297ee281
#
_cell.length_a   1.000
_cell.length_b   1.000
_cell.length_c   1.000
_cell.angle_alpha   90.00
_cell.angle_beta   90.00
_cell.angle_gamma   90.00
#
_symmetry.space_group_name_H-M   'P 1'
#
loop_
_entity.id
_entity.type
_entity.pdbx_description
1 polymer ?
#
loop_
_entity_poly.entity_id
_entity_poly.type
_entity_poly.pdbx_seq_one_letter_code
_entity_poly.pdbx_strand_id
1 'polypeptide(L)'
;TLEVLDLPEASQTKPWIGIAPFARYTGKTYPPQKMFAAVKKIAAQGNCLLLLFGAKGHEQTELERWKELLPDARVVAGKLSLSEELDVISHLKVMVSMDSANMHLASLVGTRAVSVWGATHPFAGFLGYGQTPCDVVEVEMDCRPCSIFGSKPCFKSTYECMHAIAPETLVQTVEQAADL
;
A
#
# COMPACT_ATOMS: atom_id res chain seq x y z
N THR A 1 2.10 -13.57 -17.40
CA THR A 1 2.46 -12.51 -16.41
C THR A 1 3.03 -13.13 -15.13
N LEU A 2 2.42 -14.22 -14.61
CA LEU A 2 2.86 -14.86 -13.35
C LEU A 2 4.25 -15.49 -13.44
N GLU A 3 4.68 -15.97 -14.61
CA GLU A 3 6.02 -16.51 -14.83
C GLU A 3 7.13 -15.49 -14.60
N VAL A 4 6.87 -14.20 -14.90
CA VAL A 4 7.83 -13.09 -14.69
C VAL A 4 8.11 -12.85 -13.21
N LEU A 5 7.19 -13.24 -12.33
CA LEU A 5 7.30 -13.01 -10.88
C LEU A 5 8.09 -14.11 -10.15
N ASP A 6 8.48 -15.19 -10.86
CA ASP A 6 9.22 -16.33 -10.28
C ASP A 6 8.59 -16.80 -8.95
N LEU A 7 7.29 -17.09 -9.01
CA LEU A 7 6.53 -17.49 -7.83
C LEU A 7 6.71 -18.97 -7.52
N PRO A 8 7.17 -19.32 -6.31
CA PRO A 8 7.23 -20.71 -5.86
C PRO A 8 5.85 -21.38 -5.89
N GLU A 9 5.77 -22.66 -6.26
CA GLU A 9 4.50 -23.41 -6.26
C GLU A 9 3.74 -23.30 -4.94
N ALA A 10 4.44 -23.34 -3.80
CA ALA A 10 3.86 -23.16 -2.47
C ALA A 10 3.21 -21.79 -2.23
N SER A 11 3.57 -20.76 -3.00
CA SER A 11 2.97 -19.42 -2.87
C SER A 11 1.65 -19.29 -3.61
N GLN A 12 1.33 -20.22 -4.53
CA GLN A 12 0.10 -20.18 -5.31
C GLN A 12 -1.14 -20.51 -4.46
N THR A 13 -0.95 -21.15 -3.31
CA THR A 13 -2.02 -21.49 -2.37
C THR A 13 -2.28 -20.44 -1.29
N LYS A 14 -1.36 -19.47 -1.12
CA LYS A 14 -1.48 -18.40 -0.14
C LYS A 14 -2.18 -17.18 -0.74
N PRO A 15 -2.96 -16.40 0.05
CA PRO A 15 -3.47 -15.12 -0.41
C PRO A 15 -2.32 -14.15 -0.72
N TRP A 16 -2.48 -13.36 -1.75
CA TRP A 16 -1.49 -12.36 -2.17
C TRP A 16 -1.89 -10.99 -1.64
N ILE A 17 -0.94 -10.31 -1.01
CA ILE A 17 -1.10 -8.95 -0.50
C ILE A 17 -0.18 -8.03 -1.28
N GLY A 18 -0.76 -7.07 -1.97
CA GLY A 18 -0.01 -6.02 -2.65
C GLY A 18 0.40 -4.92 -1.67
N ILE A 19 1.62 -4.44 -1.76
CA ILE A 19 2.15 -3.34 -0.93
C ILE A 19 2.68 -2.25 -1.86
N ALA A 20 2.01 -1.09 -1.88
CA ALA A 20 2.39 0.11 -2.64
C ALA A 20 2.66 1.28 -1.67
N PRO A 21 3.87 1.37 -1.07
CA PRO A 21 4.14 2.22 0.08
C PRO A 21 4.43 3.69 -0.27
N PHE A 22 4.42 4.05 -1.56
CA PHE A 22 4.86 5.36 -2.00
C PHE A 22 3.72 6.22 -2.52
N ALA A 23 3.89 7.53 -2.40
CA ALA A 23 3.04 8.53 -3.02
C ALA A 23 3.89 9.72 -3.49
N ARG A 24 3.33 10.53 -4.39
CA ARG A 24 4.03 11.67 -4.98
C ARG A 24 4.41 12.76 -3.97
N TYR A 25 3.61 12.93 -2.91
CA TYR A 25 3.76 14.03 -1.96
C TYR A 25 3.99 13.51 -0.55
N THR A 26 4.84 14.19 0.22
CA THR A 26 5.14 13.83 1.62
C THR A 26 3.90 13.73 2.49
N GLY A 27 2.92 14.64 2.31
CA GLY A 27 1.66 14.62 3.05
C GLY A 27 0.75 13.42 2.74
N LYS A 28 1.10 12.60 1.75
CA LYS A 28 0.41 11.36 1.36
C LYS A 28 1.26 10.12 1.55
N THR A 29 2.49 10.26 2.02
CA THR A 29 3.44 9.15 2.19
C THR A 29 3.55 8.78 3.66
N TYR A 30 3.13 7.56 3.99
CA TYR A 30 3.34 7.01 5.33
C TYR A 30 4.84 6.81 5.57
N PRO A 31 5.37 7.15 6.77
CA PRO A 31 6.79 7.04 7.02
C PRO A 31 7.34 5.65 6.65
N PRO A 32 8.37 5.57 5.77
CA PRO A 32 8.85 4.28 5.24
C PRO A 32 9.23 3.27 6.32
N GLN A 33 9.80 3.74 7.43
CA GLN A 33 10.18 2.88 8.56
C GLN A 33 8.96 2.27 9.24
N LYS A 34 7.87 3.03 9.38
CA LYS A 34 6.60 2.53 9.95
C LYS A 34 5.88 1.59 8.98
N MET A 35 5.87 1.93 7.69
CA MET A 35 5.34 1.03 6.66
C MET A 35 6.10 -0.29 6.65
N PHE A 36 7.43 -0.25 6.63
CA PHE A 36 8.26 -1.45 6.66
C PHE A 36 8.01 -2.28 7.94
N ALA A 37 7.85 -1.62 9.10
CA ALA A 37 7.53 -2.31 10.35
C ALA A 37 6.18 -3.05 10.28
N ALA A 38 5.15 -2.44 9.68
CA ALA A 38 3.86 -3.09 9.45
C ALA A 38 3.99 -4.27 8.48
N VAL A 39 4.65 -4.07 7.33
CA VAL A 39 4.88 -5.10 6.31
C VAL A 39 5.65 -6.29 6.88
N LYS A 40 6.67 -6.03 7.71
CA LYS A 40 7.43 -7.08 8.40
C LYS A 40 6.56 -7.92 9.36
N LYS A 41 5.61 -7.28 10.06
CA LYS A 41 4.67 -8.00 10.94
C LYS A 41 3.73 -8.89 10.14
N ILE A 42 3.19 -8.41 9.02
CA ILE A 42 2.35 -9.19 8.12
C ILE A 42 3.14 -10.38 7.56
N ALA A 43 4.37 -10.15 7.07
CA ALA A 43 5.24 -11.20 6.55
C ALA A 43 5.55 -12.29 7.59
N ALA A 44 5.77 -11.90 8.85
CA ALA A 44 6.14 -12.81 9.92
C ALA A 44 5.04 -13.85 10.27
N GLN A 45 3.80 -13.61 9.87
CA GLN A 45 2.70 -14.57 10.04
C GLN A 45 2.83 -15.78 9.11
N GLY A 46 3.54 -15.64 7.98
CA GLY A 46 3.82 -16.72 7.05
C GLY A 46 2.61 -17.25 6.27
N ASN A 47 1.45 -16.63 6.39
CA ASN A 47 0.17 -17.06 5.81
C ASN A 47 -0.21 -16.34 4.50
N CYS A 48 0.61 -15.41 4.01
CA CYS A 48 0.40 -14.68 2.76
C CYS A 48 1.70 -14.54 1.95
N LEU A 49 1.55 -14.16 0.68
CA LEU A 49 2.65 -13.73 -0.20
C LEU A 49 2.58 -12.21 -0.36
N LEU A 50 3.72 -11.53 -0.19
CA LEU A 50 3.80 -10.09 -0.38
C LEU A 50 4.32 -9.73 -1.76
N LEU A 51 3.57 -8.90 -2.49
CA LEU A 51 3.97 -8.33 -3.78
C LEU A 51 4.21 -6.83 -3.61
N LEU A 52 5.43 -6.36 -3.89
CA LEU A 52 5.87 -4.99 -3.64
C LEU A 52 5.78 -4.16 -4.92
N PHE A 53 4.87 -3.17 -4.93
CA PHE A 53 4.55 -2.31 -6.06
C PHE A 53 5.18 -0.91 -5.90
N GLY A 54 5.63 -0.34 -7.00
CA GLY A 54 6.20 1.00 -7.04
C GLY A 54 6.71 1.35 -8.44
N ALA A 55 7.12 2.59 -8.63
CA ALA A 55 7.68 3.06 -9.89
C ALA A 55 9.11 2.50 -10.09
N LYS A 56 9.51 2.41 -11.36
CA LYS A 56 10.89 2.10 -11.74
C LYS A 56 11.86 3.16 -11.21
N GLY A 57 13.04 2.75 -10.81
CA GLY A 57 14.10 3.62 -10.31
C GLY A 57 14.18 3.62 -8.78
N HIS A 58 14.07 4.78 -8.13
CA HIS A 58 14.30 4.91 -6.68
C HIS A 58 13.36 4.03 -5.85
N GLU A 59 12.07 4.02 -6.16
CA GLU A 59 11.09 3.20 -5.42
C GLU A 59 11.41 1.70 -5.57
N GLN A 60 11.70 1.25 -6.79
CA GLN A 60 12.13 -0.12 -7.05
C GLN A 60 13.38 -0.49 -6.24
N THR A 61 14.39 0.39 -6.21
CA THR A 61 15.63 0.16 -5.45
C THR A 61 15.35 0.00 -3.96
N GLU A 62 14.46 0.81 -3.42
CA GLU A 62 14.09 0.71 -2.00
C GLU A 62 13.32 -0.59 -1.70
N LEU A 63 12.43 -1.01 -2.59
CA LEU A 63 11.70 -2.27 -2.45
C LEU A 63 12.60 -3.51 -2.59
N GLU A 64 13.64 -3.47 -3.42
CA GLU A 64 14.64 -4.55 -3.48
C GLU A 64 15.42 -4.66 -2.15
N ARG A 65 15.72 -3.54 -1.47
CA ARG A 65 16.30 -3.57 -0.11
C ARG A 65 15.32 -4.19 0.90
N TRP A 66 14.03 -3.88 0.80
CA TRP A 66 13.02 -4.52 1.66
C TRP A 66 12.97 -6.03 1.44
N LYS A 67 13.04 -6.46 0.19
CA LYS A 67 13.06 -7.88 -0.17
C LYS A 67 14.22 -8.65 0.47
N GLU A 68 15.40 -8.05 0.63
CA GLU A 68 16.54 -8.68 1.32
C GLU A 68 16.20 -9.09 2.76
N LEU A 69 15.29 -8.34 3.40
CA LEU A 69 14.82 -8.57 4.76
C LEU A 69 13.48 -9.32 4.83
N LEU A 70 12.85 -9.57 3.69
CA LEU A 70 11.56 -10.22 3.51
C LEU A 70 11.68 -11.29 2.40
N PRO A 71 12.30 -12.44 2.67
CA PRO A 71 12.70 -13.41 1.64
C PRO A 71 11.52 -13.96 0.82
N ASP A 72 10.33 -14.03 1.41
CA ASP A 72 9.11 -14.50 0.72
C ASP A 72 8.41 -13.38 -0.08
N ALA A 73 8.83 -12.11 0.03
CA ALA A 73 8.28 -11.03 -0.76
C ALA A 73 8.82 -11.05 -2.21
N ARG A 74 8.05 -10.50 -3.13
CA ARG A 74 8.43 -10.33 -4.54
C ARG A 74 8.27 -8.88 -4.96
N VAL A 75 9.28 -8.32 -5.61
CA VAL A 75 9.25 -6.96 -6.16
C VAL A 75 8.63 -7.01 -7.55
N VAL A 76 7.52 -6.32 -7.72
CA VAL A 76 6.79 -6.12 -8.99
C VAL A 76 7.25 -4.81 -9.65
N ALA A 77 7.64 -3.83 -8.84
CA ALA A 77 8.02 -2.49 -9.26
C ALA A 77 8.96 -2.45 -10.46
N GLY A 78 8.56 -1.79 -11.53
CA GLY A 78 9.35 -1.58 -12.74
C GLY A 78 9.61 -2.80 -13.61
N LYS A 79 8.96 -3.93 -13.33
CA LYS A 79 9.14 -5.20 -14.05
C LYS A 79 8.04 -5.50 -15.06
N LEU A 80 6.86 -4.92 -14.87
CA LEU A 80 5.66 -5.19 -15.65
C LEU A 80 5.21 -3.96 -16.43
N SER A 81 4.52 -4.18 -17.54
CA SER A 81 3.70 -3.17 -18.18
C SER A 81 2.45 -2.89 -17.33
N LEU A 82 1.75 -1.78 -17.58
CA LEU A 82 0.52 -1.45 -16.85
C LEU A 82 -0.56 -2.55 -16.99
N SER A 83 -0.68 -3.16 -18.15
CA SER A 83 -1.64 -4.25 -18.37
C SER A 83 -1.31 -5.49 -17.54
N GLU A 84 -0.03 -5.86 -17.47
CA GLU A 84 0.43 -6.98 -16.65
C GLU A 84 0.32 -6.67 -15.16
N GLU A 85 0.57 -5.41 -14.77
CA GLU A 85 0.39 -4.96 -13.39
C GLU A 85 -1.07 -5.06 -12.95
N LEU A 86 -2.02 -4.63 -13.79
CA LEU A 86 -3.46 -4.81 -13.55
C LEU A 86 -3.86 -6.29 -13.44
N ASP A 87 -3.31 -7.15 -14.29
CA ASP A 87 -3.53 -8.59 -14.21
C ASP A 87 -3.06 -9.14 -12.84
N VAL A 88 -1.85 -8.80 -12.41
CA VAL A 88 -1.35 -9.19 -11.09
C VAL A 88 -2.21 -8.63 -9.96
N ILE A 89 -2.61 -7.36 -10.02
CA ILE A 89 -3.46 -6.72 -9.02
C ILE A 89 -4.81 -7.43 -8.91
N SER A 90 -5.38 -7.92 -10.02
CA SER A 90 -6.67 -8.64 -10.01
C SER A 90 -6.63 -9.95 -9.21
N HIS A 91 -5.46 -10.52 -8.97
CA HIS A 91 -5.26 -11.74 -8.19
C HIS A 91 -4.96 -11.46 -6.71
N LEU A 92 -4.78 -10.20 -6.31
CA LEU A 92 -4.54 -9.85 -4.92
C LEU A 92 -5.81 -10.04 -4.08
N LYS A 93 -5.65 -10.54 -2.88
CA LYS A 93 -6.69 -10.53 -1.85
C LYS A 93 -6.94 -9.10 -1.37
N VAL A 94 -5.86 -8.32 -1.21
CA VAL A 94 -5.90 -6.91 -0.79
C VAL A 94 -4.69 -6.16 -1.36
N MET A 95 -4.88 -4.88 -1.71
CA MET A 95 -3.85 -3.92 -2.02
C MET A 95 -3.70 -2.94 -0.85
N VAL A 96 -2.52 -2.87 -0.24
CA VAL A 96 -2.16 -1.80 0.71
C VAL A 96 -1.54 -0.66 -0.07
N SER A 97 -2.14 0.53 -0.01
CA SER A 97 -1.69 1.68 -0.79
C SER A 97 -1.79 2.98 0.01
N MET A 98 -1.04 3.96 -0.41
CA MET A 98 -1.30 5.35 -0.04
C MET A 98 -2.53 5.85 -0.82
N ASP A 99 -3.01 7.06 -0.51
CA ASP A 99 -3.87 7.83 -1.42
C ASP A 99 -3.06 8.15 -2.69
N SER A 100 -2.95 7.14 -3.58
CA SER A 100 -2.09 7.12 -4.77
C SER A 100 -2.69 6.28 -5.90
N ALA A 101 -1.98 6.20 -7.03
CA ALA A 101 -2.45 5.49 -8.22
C ALA A 101 -2.81 4.02 -7.96
N ASN A 102 -2.05 3.31 -7.12
CA ASN A 102 -2.27 1.87 -6.89
C ASN A 102 -3.61 1.56 -6.22
N MET A 103 -4.15 2.44 -5.37
CA MET A 103 -5.52 2.31 -4.85
C MET A 103 -6.55 2.36 -5.99
N HIS A 104 -6.35 3.24 -6.97
CA HIS A 104 -7.25 3.35 -8.12
C HIS A 104 -7.09 2.19 -9.09
N LEU A 105 -5.87 1.71 -9.32
CA LEU A 105 -5.62 0.50 -10.13
C LEU A 105 -6.29 -0.73 -9.52
N ALA A 106 -6.20 -0.90 -8.19
CA ALA A 106 -6.93 -1.94 -7.48
C ALA A 106 -8.45 -1.83 -7.70
N SER A 107 -9.00 -0.60 -7.62
CA SER A 107 -10.41 -0.35 -7.88
C SER A 107 -10.84 -0.71 -9.32
N LEU A 108 -9.99 -0.47 -10.32
CA LEU A 108 -10.29 -0.78 -11.73
C LEU A 108 -10.50 -2.27 -11.97
N VAL A 109 -9.83 -3.12 -11.20
CA VAL A 109 -9.90 -4.59 -11.35
C VAL A 109 -10.72 -5.26 -10.24
N GLY A 110 -11.40 -4.47 -9.41
CA GLY A 110 -12.27 -4.98 -8.33
C GLY A 110 -11.53 -5.50 -7.10
N THR A 111 -10.24 -5.23 -6.98
CA THR A 111 -9.43 -5.62 -5.82
C THR A 111 -9.69 -4.66 -4.65
N ARG A 112 -9.91 -5.21 -3.46
CA ARG A 112 -10.05 -4.45 -2.21
C ARG A 112 -8.76 -3.72 -1.87
N ALA A 113 -8.86 -2.45 -1.41
CA ALA A 113 -7.70 -1.64 -1.07
C ALA A 113 -7.79 -1.10 0.36
N VAL A 114 -6.79 -1.44 1.18
CA VAL A 114 -6.52 -0.74 2.44
C VAL A 114 -5.68 0.49 2.10
N SER A 115 -6.21 1.67 2.38
CA SER A 115 -5.60 2.93 1.97
C SER A 115 -5.22 3.82 3.16
N VAL A 116 -4.00 4.39 3.11
CA VAL A 116 -3.45 5.24 4.17
C VAL A 116 -3.56 6.71 3.77
N TRP A 117 -4.12 7.53 4.65
CA TRP A 117 -4.45 8.93 4.38
C TRP A 117 -3.84 9.86 5.44
N GLY A 118 -3.24 10.96 4.96
CA GLY A 118 -2.61 11.98 5.82
C GLY A 118 -3.18 13.37 5.59
N ALA A 119 -2.50 14.20 4.81
CA ALA A 119 -2.92 15.58 4.53
C ALA A 119 -4.20 15.71 3.70
N THR A 120 -4.57 14.64 3.00
CA THR A 120 -5.81 14.48 2.22
C THR A 120 -6.88 13.76 3.05
N HIS A 121 -8.08 13.62 2.49
CA HIS A 121 -9.18 12.92 3.15
C HIS A 121 -10.09 12.25 2.12
N PRO A 122 -10.63 11.06 2.38
CA PRO A 122 -11.61 10.39 1.51
C PRO A 122 -12.82 11.25 1.14
N PHE A 123 -13.26 12.16 2.02
CA PHE A 123 -14.36 13.10 1.76
C PHE A 123 -14.13 14.05 0.57
N ALA A 124 -12.89 14.22 0.12
CA ALA A 124 -12.59 14.98 -1.10
C ALA A 124 -13.00 14.23 -2.39
N GLY A 125 -13.53 13.01 -2.27
CA GLY A 125 -13.99 12.20 -3.40
C GLY A 125 -12.89 11.40 -4.09
N PHE A 126 -11.73 11.23 -3.45
CA PHE A 126 -10.60 10.48 -4.02
C PHE A 126 -10.48 9.04 -3.52
N LEU A 127 -11.39 8.56 -2.67
CA LEU A 127 -11.47 7.14 -2.36
C LEU A 127 -11.72 6.36 -3.66
N GLY A 128 -11.00 5.28 -3.87
CA GLY A 128 -11.13 4.46 -5.07
C GLY A 128 -12.57 3.98 -5.27
N TYR A 129 -13.00 3.90 -6.52
CA TYR A 129 -14.36 3.44 -6.84
C TYR A 129 -14.61 2.04 -6.26
N GLY A 130 -15.75 1.87 -5.58
CA GLY A 130 -16.12 0.59 -4.95
C GLY A 130 -15.34 0.23 -3.68
N GLN A 131 -14.40 1.07 -3.24
CA GLN A 131 -13.68 0.87 -1.98
C GLN A 131 -14.53 1.27 -0.78
N THR A 132 -14.28 0.67 0.38
CA THR A 132 -15.03 0.91 1.61
C THR A 132 -14.29 1.84 2.57
N PRO A 133 -14.99 2.77 3.25
CA PRO A 133 -14.41 3.57 4.32
C PRO A 133 -13.82 2.74 5.48
N CYS A 134 -14.29 1.51 5.68
CA CYS A 134 -13.76 0.62 6.72
C CYS A 134 -12.28 0.23 6.52
N ASP A 135 -11.78 0.35 5.28
CA ASP A 135 -10.40 0.04 4.91
C ASP A 135 -9.52 1.30 4.82
N VAL A 136 -10.01 2.41 5.31
CA VAL A 136 -9.26 3.67 5.40
C VAL A 136 -8.48 3.71 6.70
N VAL A 137 -7.17 3.89 6.61
CA VAL A 137 -6.26 4.04 7.75
C VAL A 137 -5.86 5.50 7.84
N GLU A 138 -6.33 6.18 8.86
CA GLU A 138 -6.09 7.59 9.10
C GLU A 138 -6.18 7.92 10.60
N VAL A 139 -5.83 9.14 10.96
CA VAL A 139 -6.08 9.69 12.30
C VAL A 139 -6.92 10.95 12.18
N GLU A 140 -7.88 11.12 13.06
CA GLU A 140 -8.64 12.37 13.15
C GLU A 140 -7.76 13.48 13.73
N MET A 141 -7.75 14.62 13.05
CA MET A 141 -7.03 15.83 13.48
C MET A 141 -7.72 17.06 12.94
N ASP A 142 -7.83 18.11 13.74
CA ASP A 142 -8.50 19.39 13.37
C ASP A 142 -7.89 20.03 12.11
N CYS A 143 -6.64 19.75 11.81
CA CYS A 143 -5.95 20.28 10.63
C CYS A 143 -6.18 19.47 9.34
N ARG A 144 -6.93 18.38 9.38
CA ARG A 144 -7.23 17.53 8.20
C ARG A 144 -8.65 17.79 7.68
N PRO A 145 -8.81 17.77 6.33
CA PRO A 145 -7.76 17.78 5.30
C PRO A 145 -7.16 19.19 5.15
N CYS A 146 -5.83 19.30 5.12
CA CYS A 146 -5.15 20.58 4.87
C CYS A 146 -4.75 20.78 3.40
N SER A 147 -4.91 19.76 2.58
CA SER A 147 -4.63 19.78 1.13
C SER A 147 -5.56 18.84 0.40
N ILE A 148 -6.22 19.30 -0.65
CA ILE A 148 -7.10 18.46 -1.49
C ILE A 148 -6.28 17.40 -2.23
N PHE A 149 -5.13 17.79 -2.81
CA PHE A 149 -4.28 16.90 -3.62
C PHE A 149 -3.02 16.41 -2.88
N GLY A 150 -2.81 16.82 -1.63
CA GLY A 150 -1.60 16.50 -0.87
C GLY A 150 -0.37 17.31 -1.28
N SER A 151 -0.48 18.24 -2.24
CA SER A 151 0.64 19.02 -2.79
C SER A 151 1.11 20.16 -1.90
N LYS A 152 0.28 20.61 -0.94
CA LYS A 152 0.65 21.67 0.00
C LYS A 152 1.56 21.11 1.09
N PRO A 153 2.69 21.77 1.41
CA PRO A 153 3.48 21.42 2.57
C PRO A 153 2.65 21.53 3.86
N CYS A 154 2.98 20.68 4.82
CA CYS A 154 2.35 20.77 6.14
C CYS A 154 2.72 22.09 6.80
N PHE A 155 1.74 22.90 7.23
CA PHE A 155 1.99 24.19 7.86
C PHE A 155 2.65 24.06 9.23
N LYS A 156 2.49 22.90 9.91
CA LYS A 156 3.22 22.55 11.13
C LYS A 156 4.59 21.92 10.87
N SER A 157 4.92 21.62 9.61
CA SER A 157 6.13 20.91 9.18
C SER A 157 6.35 19.50 9.77
N THR A 158 5.42 18.99 10.58
CA THR A 158 5.56 17.72 11.33
C THR A 158 4.93 16.53 10.65
N TYR A 159 4.00 16.75 9.71
CA TYR A 159 3.18 15.68 9.09
C TYR A 159 2.61 14.68 10.11
N GLU A 160 2.18 15.18 11.24
CA GLU A 160 1.72 14.42 12.40
C GLU A 160 0.60 13.45 12.03
N CYS A 161 -0.27 13.83 11.08
CA CYS A 161 -1.33 12.97 10.52
C CYS A 161 -0.81 11.64 9.94
N MET A 162 0.43 11.60 9.44
CA MET A 162 1.07 10.37 9.00
C MET A 162 1.87 9.72 10.14
N HIS A 163 2.55 10.53 10.94
CA HIS A 163 3.38 10.01 12.03
C HIS A 163 2.58 9.45 13.21
N ALA A 164 1.35 9.88 13.43
CA ALA A 164 0.49 9.39 14.51
C ALA A 164 -0.15 8.02 14.21
N ILE A 165 -0.22 7.61 12.95
CA ILE A 165 -0.72 6.27 12.60
C ILE A 165 0.26 5.22 13.16
N ALA A 166 -0.26 4.31 13.98
CA ALA A 166 0.51 3.18 14.50
C ALA A 166 0.63 2.08 13.43
N PRO A 167 1.79 1.43 13.28
CA PRO A 167 1.92 0.27 12.37
C PRO A 167 0.91 -0.83 12.65
N GLU A 168 0.57 -1.03 13.92
CA GLU A 168 -0.40 -2.01 14.39
C GLU A 168 -1.80 -1.78 13.80
N THR A 169 -2.23 -0.52 13.71
CA THR A 169 -3.50 -0.17 13.08
C THR A 169 -3.55 -0.61 11.61
N LEU A 170 -2.47 -0.36 10.87
CA LEU A 170 -2.37 -0.80 9.48
C LEU A 170 -2.40 -2.34 9.39
N VAL A 171 -1.65 -3.05 10.25
CA VAL A 171 -1.63 -4.52 10.28
C VAL A 171 -3.02 -5.07 10.53
N GLN A 172 -3.72 -4.61 11.57
CA GLN A 172 -5.07 -5.05 11.91
C GLN A 172 -6.07 -4.82 10.77
N THR A 173 -6.00 -3.65 10.13
CA THR A 173 -6.88 -3.35 8.99
C THR A 173 -6.61 -4.29 7.81
N VAL A 174 -5.34 -4.60 7.52
CA VAL A 174 -4.96 -5.54 6.45
C VAL A 174 -5.43 -6.96 6.78
N GLU A 175 -5.24 -7.43 8.01
CA GLU A 175 -5.69 -8.75 8.46
C GLU A 175 -7.21 -8.91 8.31
N GLN A 176 -7.98 -7.91 8.75
CA GLN A 176 -9.43 -7.89 8.59
C GLN A 176 -9.87 -7.84 7.13
N ALA A 177 -9.17 -7.04 6.30
CA ALA A 177 -9.49 -6.92 4.89
C ALA A 177 -9.17 -8.18 4.09
N ALA A 178 -8.14 -8.92 4.48
CA ALA A 178 -7.65 -10.12 3.81
C ALA A 178 -8.19 -11.43 4.41
N ASP A 179 -8.93 -11.37 5.53
CA ASP A 179 -9.37 -12.55 6.31
C ASP A 179 -8.17 -13.45 6.71
N LEU A 180 -7.11 -12.84 7.24
CA LEU A 180 -5.86 -13.50 7.67
C LEU A 180 -5.89 -13.86 9.16
#